data_eb1a220f33cf065b164e0833c6cfbc14
#
_entry.id   eb1a220f33cf065b164e0833c6cfbc14
#
_cell.length_a   1.000
_cell.length_b   1.000
_cell.length_c   1.000
_cell.angle_alpha   90.00
_cell.angle_beta   90.00
_cell.angle_gamma   90.00
#
_symmetry.space_group_name_H-M   'P 1'
#
loop_
_entity.id
_entity.type
_entity.pdbx_description
1 polymer ?
#
loop_
_entity_poly.entity_id
_entity_poly.type
_entity_poly.pdbx_seq_one_letter_code
_entity_poly.pdbx_strand_id
1 'polypeptide(L)'
;MAPKRETFSSRWVMMLAMLGMAVGTGNIWRFPRIAAQNGGGEFIVAWVAFLFLWSIPLILVEFGTGRMTRAGPVGAFLRLMGPRWVWMGAFIAFVATAIMFYYSVVAGWTLRYVVASLTGEIPREEPGAFWTSFTTSWWPVVAHAVAIGCATVVVARGVRAIERVARVLMPTLVVLVVVLALRAVTLPGSSGGLAYLFGVDWGNLTNARIWIEALTQNAWDTGAGWGLILAYAAYLRTEEDTALNAFVLPTANNMVSLLAGIMVLCTVFSVVPQLVANLASNPGALSAYPALADAVRSGTPLTPELIQQTIFSTGNEGLTFIWMPQLFARVPWGRVLMLVFFLALAFAAFTSLIAMVELATRVLRDAGMRRERAVRVVGIVGFLLGVPSALSLRVLHNQDFVWGVGLMVSGLFFAVGVTSFGVRRFREAQLNHEYSDIRVGRWWDLVLGVVVPLEALVLLAWWFYQVRGADLAGWLDPLREANVGTMVLQWGVVLAVLLLLNRWLARRTGANIAAREGESAGG
;
A
#
# COMPACT_ATOMS: atom_id res chain seq x y z
N MET A 1 -24.53 -15.59 -28.56
CA MET A 1 -23.22 -15.94 -27.96
C MET A 1 -23.17 -15.33 -26.55
N ALA A 2 -23.15 -16.14 -25.51
CA ALA A 2 -22.92 -15.64 -24.15
C ALA A 2 -21.60 -14.86 -24.11
N PRO A 3 -21.51 -13.71 -23.43
CA PRO A 3 -20.30 -12.93 -23.38
C PRO A 3 -19.19 -13.77 -22.74
N LYS A 4 -18.11 -13.96 -23.51
CA LYS A 4 -16.94 -14.73 -23.06
C LYS A 4 -16.43 -14.12 -21.74
N ARG A 5 -16.33 -14.94 -20.68
CA ARG A 5 -15.86 -14.50 -19.36
C ARG A 5 -14.50 -13.81 -19.47
N GLU A 6 -14.36 -12.63 -18.87
CA GLU A 6 -13.07 -11.95 -18.75
C GLU A 6 -12.16 -12.76 -17.82
N THR A 7 -11.03 -13.22 -18.31
CA THR A 7 -9.98 -13.91 -17.54
C THR A 7 -8.61 -13.38 -17.94
N PHE A 8 -7.62 -13.54 -17.07
CA PHE A 8 -6.23 -13.26 -17.40
C PHE A 8 -5.74 -14.18 -18.52
N SER A 9 -4.85 -13.65 -19.38
CA SER A 9 -4.37 -14.36 -20.57
C SER A 9 -3.40 -15.49 -20.23
N SER A 10 -2.59 -15.32 -19.19
CA SER A 10 -1.64 -16.31 -18.70
C SER A 10 -1.31 -16.07 -17.22
N ARG A 11 -0.78 -17.12 -16.55
CA ARG A 11 -0.30 -17.07 -15.16
C ARG A 11 0.72 -15.95 -14.94
N TRP A 12 1.72 -15.83 -15.81
CA TRP A 12 2.76 -14.81 -15.67
C TRP A 12 2.22 -13.39 -15.73
N VAL A 13 1.34 -13.10 -16.66
CA VAL A 13 0.74 -11.77 -16.80
C VAL A 13 -0.18 -11.45 -15.63
N MET A 14 -0.91 -12.45 -15.15
CA MET A 14 -1.69 -12.33 -13.92
C MET A 14 -0.80 -11.99 -12.72
N MET A 15 0.30 -12.75 -12.53
CA MET A 15 1.24 -12.50 -11.43
C MET A 15 1.88 -11.10 -11.52
N LEU A 16 2.22 -10.64 -12.73
CA LEU A 16 2.71 -9.26 -12.92
C LEU A 16 1.66 -8.21 -12.58
N ALA A 17 0.38 -8.46 -12.92
CA ALA A 17 -0.70 -7.54 -12.57
C ALA A 17 -0.94 -7.51 -11.06
N MET A 18 -0.91 -8.68 -10.40
CA MET A 18 -1.06 -8.78 -8.95
C MET A 18 0.16 -8.22 -8.20
N LEU A 19 1.37 -8.47 -8.69
CA LEU A 19 2.58 -7.89 -8.12
C LEU A 19 2.58 -6.36 -8.27
N GLY A 20 2.17 -5.82 -9.43
CA GLY A 20 2.00 -4.38 -9.63
C GLY A 20 0.91 -3.77 -8.76
N MET A 21 -0.10 -4.53 -8.37
CA MET A 21 -1.10 -4.11 -7.39
C MET A 21 -0.53 -4.05 -5.98
N ALA A 22 0.28 -5.06 -5.58
CA ALA A 22 0.89 -5.14 -4.26
C ALA A 22 2.05 -4.16 -4.09
N VAL A 23 2.97 -4.10 -5.06
CA VAL A 23 4.10 -3.15 -5.03
C VAL A 23 3.60 -1.74 -5.29
N GLY A 24 3.46 -0.99 -4.22
CA GLY A 24 3.01 0.41 -4.24
C GLY A 24 4.08 1.38 -3.74
N THR A 25 3.66 2.60 -3.46
CA THR A 25 4.54 3.60 -2.84
C THR A 25 5.05 3.13 -1.48
N GLY A 26 4.25 2.36 -0.72
CA GLY A 26 4.61 1.82 0.58
C GLY A 26 5.93 1.05 0.61
N ASN A 27 6.24 0.31 -0.46
CA ASN A 27 7.49 -0.45 -0.60
C ASN A 27 8.72 0.45 -0.76
N ILE A 28 8.57 1.60 -1.44
CA ILE A 28 9.70 2.46 -1.84
C ILE A 28 9.92 3.60 -0.86
N TRP A 29 8.84 4.16 -0.28
CA TRP A 29 8.96 5.34 0.59
C TRP A 29 8.76 5.02 2.08
N ARG A 30 7.83 4.09 2.43
CA ARG A 30 7.50 3.79 3.82
C ARG A 30 8.44 2.75 4.41
N PHE A 31 8.66 1.63 3.71
CA PHE A 31 9.51 0.53 4.19
C PHE A 31 10.92 0.99 4.62
N PRO A 32 11.70 1.75 3.79
CA PRO A 32 13.03 2.19 4.18
C PRO A 32 13.03 3.04 5.45
N ARG A 33 12.03 3.92 5.59
CA ARG A 33 11.87 4.78 6.76
C ARG A 33 11.57 3.99 8.02
N ILE A 34 10.60 3.07 7.96
CA ILE A 34 10.20 2.27 9.13
C ILE A 34 11.32 1.32 9.54
N ALA A 35 12.01 0.69 8.59
CA ALA A 35 13.19 -0.12 8.87
C ALA A 35 14.28 0.69 9.58
N ALA A 36 14.57 1.91 9.08
CA ALA A 36 15.57 2.79 9.69
C ALA A 36 15.18 3.26 11.11
N GLN A 37 13.90 3.45 11.39
CA GLN A 37 13.41 3.90 12.71
C GLN A 37 13.30 2.79 13.75
N ASN A 38 13.36 1.52 13.33
CA ASN A 38 13.09 0.36 14.19
C ASN A 38 14.22 -0.67 14.19
N GLY A 39 15.48 -0.21 14.10
CA GLY A 39 16.65 -1.03 14.32
C GLY A 39 17.22 -1.74 13.09
N GLY A 40 16.66 -1.53 11.89
CA GLY A 40 17.17 -2.16 10.67
C GLY A 40 17.02 -3.68 10.67
N GLY A 41 18.04 -4.41 11.11
CA GLY A 41 18.08 -5.87 11.08
C GLY A 41 17.01 -6.52 11.95
N GLU A 42 16.75 -6.01 13.15
CA GLU A 42 15.69 -6.50 14.05
C GLU A 42 14.30 -6.35 13.42
N PHE A 43 14.08 -5.21 12.75
CA PHE A 43 12.85 -5.00 12.02
C PHE A 43 12.71 -6.02 10.87
N ILE A 44 13.77 -6.32 10.12
CA ILE A 44 13.77 -7.32 9.04
C ILE A 44 13.36 -8.70 9.58
N VAL A 45 13.89 -9.12 10.74
CA VAL A 45 13.53 -10.40 11.37
C VAL A 45 12.04 -10.47 11.67
N ALA A 46 11.49 -9.45 12.34
CA ALA A 46 10.08 -9.39 12.67
C ALA A 46 9.20 -9.29 11.41
N TRP A 47 9.62 -8.51 10.41
CA TRP A 47 8.91 -8.34 9.15
C TRP A 47 8.83 -9.63 8.34
N VAL A 48 9.89 -10.43 8.29
CA VAL A 48 9.87 -11.76 7.67
C VAL A 48 8.93 -12.71 8.44
N ALA A 49 8.89 -12.65 9.77
CA ALA A 49 7.95 -13.44 10.54
C ALA A 49 6.48 -13.13 10.17
N PHE A 50 6.11 -11.86 10.06
CA PHE A 50 4.76 -11.46 9.68
C PHE A 50 4.40 -11.65 8.20
N LEU A 51 5.38 -11.88 7.33
CA LEU A 51 5.09 -12.40 5.99
C LEU A 51 4.36 -13.75 6.08
N PHE A 52 4.75 -14.62 7.02
CA PHE A 52 4.15 -15.95 7.23
C PHE A 52 2.94 -15.95 8.16
N LEU A 53 2.86 -15.00 9.10
CA LEU A 53 1.80 -14.97 10.11
C LEU A 53 0.60 -14.10 9.69
N TRP A 54 0.82 -13.06 8.89
CA TRP A 54 -0.21 -12.13 8.41
C TRP A 54 -0.43 -12.23 6.90
N SER A 55 0.64 -11.95 6.11
CA SER A 55 0.47 -11.68 4.68
C SER A 55 0.06 -12.92 3.89
N ILE A 56 0.85 -13.99 3.92
CA ILE A 56 0.55 -15.24 3.20
C ILE A 56 -0.80 -15.82 3.62
N PRO A 57 -1.15 -15.93 4.92
CA PRO A 57 -2.44 -16.46 5.34
C PRO A 57 -3.65 -15.70 4.79
N LEU A 58 -3.61 -14.37 4.78
CA LEU A 58 -4.71 -13.55 4.25
C LEU A 58 -4.74 -13.53 2.72
N ILE A 59 -3.60 -13.57 2.06
CA ILE A 59 -3.51 -13.66 0.59
C ILE A 59 -4.09 -15.00 0.11
N LEU A 60 -3.85 -16.10 0.82
CA LEU A 60 -4.51 -17.39 0.58
C LEU A 60 -6.05 -17.28 0.67
N VAL A 61 -6.55 -16.53 1.66
CA VAL A 61 -8.00 -16.25 1.78
C VAL A 61 -8.51 -15.50 0.56
N GLU A 62 -7.84 -14.43 0.14
CA GLU A 62 -8.29 -13.60 -0.97
C GLU A 62 -8.25 -14.36 -2.30
N PHE A 63 -7.17 -15.10 -2.59
CA PHE A 63 -7.09 -15.95 -3.79
C PHE A 63 -8.18 -17.02 -3.80
N GLY A 64 -8.32 -17.79 -2.73
CA GLY A 64 -9.32 -18.86 -2.64
C GLY A 64 -10.74 -18.33 -2.73
N THR A 65 -11.03 -17.21 -2.06
CA THR A 65 -12.35 -16.57 -2.08
C THR A 65 -12.66 -15.99 -3.47
N GLY A 66 -11.71 -15.29 -4.09
CA GLY A 66 -11.89 -14.71 -5.43
C GLY A 66 -12.11 -15.79 -6.49
N ARG A 67 -11.34 -16.89 -6.43
CA ARG A 67 -11.52 -18.07 -7.30
C ARG A 67 -12.87 -18.72 -7.10
N MET A 68 -13.28 -18.95 -5.85
CA MET A 68 -14.55 -19.59 -5.49
C MET A 68 -15.76 -18.78 -5.92
N THR A 69 -15.72 -17.47 -5.64
CA THR A 69 -16.91 -16.62 -5.76
C THR A 69 -17.02 -15.89 -7.08
N ARG A 70 -15.91 -15.68 -7.77
CA ARG A 70 -15.85 -14.89 -9.01
C ARG A 70 -16.46 -13.50 -8.88
N ALA A 71 -16.51 -12.96 -7.67
CA ALA A 71 -17.13 -11.69 -7.32
C ALA A 71 -16.13 -10.81 -6.55
N GLY A 72 -16.40 -9.50 -6.46
CA GLY A 72 -15.71 -8.60 -5.56
C GLY A 72 -16.11 -8.84 -4.09
N PRO A 73 -15.57 -8.07 -3.13
CA PRO A 73 -15.74 -8.34 -1.69
C PRO A 73 -17.20 -8.47 -1.25
N VAL A 74 -18.12 -7.65 -1.78
CA VAL A 74 -19.54 -7.68 -1.43
C VAL A 74 -20.20 -9.01 -1.81
N GLY A 75 -19.98 -9.48 -3.05
CA GLY A 75 -20.49 -10.76 -3.52
C GLY A 75 -19.79 -11.94 -2.88
N ALA A 76 -18.51 -11.80 -2.54
CA ALA A 76 -17.76 -12.81 -1.82
C ALA A 76 -18.32 -13.08 -0.44
N PHE A 77 -18.60 -12.06 0.35
CA PHE A 77 -19.19 -12.19 1.68
C PHE A 77 -20.63 -12.70 1.65
N LEU A 78 -21.41 -12.35 0.60
CA LEU A 78 -22.73 -12.96 0.40
C LEU A 78 -22.63 -14.49 0.29
N ARG A 79 -21.61 -15.03 -0.38
CA ARG A 79 -21.39 -16.46 -0.55
C ARG A 79 -20.73 -17.15 0.64
N LEU A 80 -19.82 -16.46 1.34
CA LEU A 80 -19.14 -16.99 2.52
C LEU A 80 -20.03 -17.06 3.75
N MET A 81 -20.76 -15.99 4.03
CA MET A 81 -21.46 -15.78 5.31
C MET A 81 -22.96 -15.55 5.15
N GLY A 82 -23.45 -15.38 3.91
CA GLY A 82 -24.86 -15.11 3.63
C GLY A 82 -25.27 -13.63 3.74
N PRO A 83 -26.57 -13.34 3.51
CA PRO A 83 -27.06 -11.98 3.28
C PRO A 83 -26.99 -11.05 4.48
N ARG A 84 -26.84 -11.56 5.69
CA ARG A 84 -26.74 -10.75 6.92
C ARG A 84 -25.39 -10.04 7.04
N TRP A 85 -24.33 -10.57 6.43
CA TRP A 85 -22.95 -10.17 6.64
C TRP A 85 -22.30 -9.48 5.44
N VAL A 86 -23.11 -9.13 4.45
CA VAL A 86 -22.64 -8.46 3.21
C VAL A 86 -21.99 -7.12 3.50
N TRP A 87 -22.40 -6.44 4.56
CA TRP A 87 -21.82 -5.19 5.03
C TRP A 87 -20.31 -5.30 5.34
N MET A 88 -19.82 -6.47 5.79
CA MET A 88 -18.38 -6.68 6.02
C MET A 88 -17.60 -6.61 4.71
N GLY A 89 -18.08 -7.29 3.66
CA GLY A 89 -17.48 -7.19 2.32
C GLY A 89 -17.59 -5.78 1.74
N ALA A 90 -18.68 -5.07 2.02
CA ALA A 90 -18.85 -3.69 1.63
C ALA A 90 -17.91 -2.75 2.38
N PHE A 91 -17.61 -3.00 3.65
CA PHE A 91 -16.62 -2.26 4.44
C PHE A 91 -15.21 -2.45 3.86
N ILE A 92 -14.79 -3.69 3.58
CA ILE A 92 -13.51 -3.97 2.93
C ILE A 92 -13.38 -3.19 1.63
N ALA A 93 -14.39 -3.25 0.78
CA ALA A 93 -14.40 -2.54 -0.49
C ALA A 93 -14.36 -1.01 -0.30
N PHE A 94 -15.06 -0.49 0.71
CA PHE A 94 -15.08 0.93 1.02
C PHE A 94 -13.72 1.41 1.53
N VAL A 95 -13.05 0.68 2.43
CA VAL A 95 -11.71 1.02 2.93
C VAL A 95 -10.73 1.18 1.77
N ALA A 96 -10.63 0.19 0.88
CA ALA A 96 -9.74 0.27 -0.28
C ALA A 96 -10.12 1.42 -1.23
N THR A 97 -11.42 1.73 -1.37
CA THR A 97 -11.90 2.85 -2.19
C THR A 97 -11.61 4.20 -1.54
N ALA A 98 -11.73 4.31 -0.22
CA ALA A 98 -11.38 5.53 0.52
C ALA A 98 -9.88 5.83 0.45
N ILE A 99 -9.05 4.78 0.52
CA ILE A 99 -7.61 4.90 0.27
C ILE A 99 -7.36 5.40 -1.16
N MET A 100 -8.05 4.89 -2.17
CA MET A 100 -7.93 5.34 -3.55
C MET A 100 -8.08 6.87 -3.69
N PHE A 101 -8.96 7.50 -2.91
CA PHE A 101 -9.23 8.95 -3.03
C PHE A 101 -7.99 9.80 -2.73
N TYR A 102 -7.26 9.50 -1.66
CA TYR A 102 -6.02 10.24 -1.35
C TYR A 102 -4.78 9.64 -2.03
N TYR A 103 -4.74 8.33 -2.27
CA TYR A 103 -3.63 7.66 -2.93
C TYR A 103 -3.42 8.14 -4.36
N SER A 104 -4.51 8.49 -5.07
CA SER A 104 -4.43 9.10 -6.41
C SER A 104 -3.78 10.49 -6.40
N VAL A 105 -3.86 11.22 -5.29
CA VAL A 105 -3.12 12.47 -5.09
C VAL A 105 -1.62 12.19 -4.98
N VAL A 106 -1.25 11.20 -4.15
CA VAL A 106 0.16 10.76 -4.01
C VAL A 106 0.72 10.27 -5.35
N ALA A 107 -0.06 9.48 -6.10
CA ALA A 107 0.32 9.06 -7.45
C ALA A 107 0.53 10.27 -8.39
N GLY A 108 -0.31 11.29 -8.28
CA GLY A 108 -0.14 12.56 -8.99
C GLY A 108 1.17 13.28 -8.64
N TRP A 109 1.55 13.31 -7.36
CA TRP A 109 2.82 13.90 -6.92
C TRP A 109 4.03 13.21 -7.57
N THR A 110 4.01 11.87 -7.64
CA THR A 110 5.10 11.13 -8.29
C THR A 110 5.24 11.50 -9.76
N LEU A 111 4.11 11.66 -10.50
CA LEU A 111 4.12 12.11 -11.90
C LEU A 111 4.67 13.52 -12.03
N ARG A 112 4.32 14.44 -11.15
CA ARG A 112 4.86 15.81 -11.15
C ARG A 112 6.37 15.80 -10.94
N TYR A 113 6.86 14.95 -10.03
CA TYR A 113 8.30 14.84 -9.77
C TYR A 113 9.08 14.15 -10.89
N VAL A 114 8.46 13.23 -11.64
CA VAL A 114 9.04 12.74 -12.91
C VAL A 114 9.28 13.89 -13.89
N VAL A 115 8.26 14.73 -14.11
CA VAL A 115 8.38 15.89 -15.01
C VAL A 115 9.44 16.86 -14.51
N ALA A 116 9.41 17.20 -13.21
CA ALA A 116 10.37 18.12 -12.61
C ALA A 116 11.83 17.60 -12.64
N SER A 117 12.00 16.28 -12.55
CA SER A 117 13.33 15.64 -12.70
C SER A 117 13.85 15.71 -14.12
N LEU A 118 12.97 15.59 -15.12
CA LEU A 118 13.31 15.74 -16.55
C LEU A 118 13.66 17.18 -16.90
N THR A 119 12.85 18.14 -16.46
CA THR A 119 13.03 19.57 -16.77
C THR A 119 14.13 20.23 -15.94
N GLY A 120 14.51 19.60 -14.80
CA GLY A 120 15.51 20.17 -13.89
C GLY A 120 14.96 21.28 -13.00
N GLU A 121 13.64 21.30 -12.80
CA GLU A 121 12.97 22.31 -11.95
C GLU A 121 13.24 22.13 -10.45
N ILE A 122 13.66 20.93 -10.00
CA ILE A 122 13.93 20.69 -8.58
C ILE A 122 15.26 21.37 -8.21
N PRO A 123 15.27 22.39 -7.34
CA PRO A 123 16.49 23.06 -6.92
C PRO A 123 17.42 22.09 -6.16
N ARG A 124 18.72 22.18 -6.44
CA ARG A 124 19.71 21.29 -5.79
C ARG A 124 19.88 21.60 -4.30
N GLU A 125 19.79 22.88 -3.95
CA GLU A 125 20.08 23.38 -2.60
C GLU A 125 18.84 23.46 -1.71
N GLU A 126 17.65 23.67 -2.31
CA GLU A 126 16.40 23.84 -1.59
C GLU A 126 15.22 23.03 -2.19
N PRO A 127 15.28 21.69 -2.25
CA PRO A 127 14.16 20.90 -2.76
C PRO A 127 12.90 21.02 -1.88
N GLY A 128 13.06 21.39 -0.61
CA GLY A 128 11.94 21.69 0.28
C GLY A 128 11.10 22.89 -0.18
N ALA A 129 11.73 23.91 -0.78
CA ALA A 129 11.01 25.04 -1.35
C ALA A 129 10.15 24.62 -2.55
N PHE A 130 10.67 23.72 -3.40
CA PHE A 130 9.89 23.15 -4.51
C PHE A 130 8.68 22.36 -4.00
N TRP A 131 8.86 21.51 -2.98
CA TRP A 131 7.78 20.77 -2.35
C TRP A 131 6.70 21.69 -1.80
N THR A 132 7.09 22.70 -1.03
CA THR A 132 6.16 23.67 -0.44
C THR A 132 5.40 24.45 -1.52
N SER A 133 6.10 24.98 -2.53
CA SER A 133 5.46 25.72 -3.62
C SER A 133 4.50 24.84 -4.44
N PHE A 134 4.84 23.57 -4.63
CA PHE A 134 3.99 22.62 -5.31
C PHE A 134 2.73 22.32 -4.48
N THR A 135 2.86 21.96 -3.20
CA THR A 135 1.74 21.50 -2.35
C THR A 135 0.79 22.63 -1.95
N THR A 136 1.23 23.88 -1.99
CA THR A 136 0.39 25.06 -1.73
C THR A 136 -0.27 25.64 -3.00
N SER A 137 -0.01 25.03 -4.15
CA SER A 137 -0.53 25.46 -5.45
C SER A 137 -1.70 24.61 -5.95
N TRP A 138 -2.19 24.91 -7.17
CA TRP A 138 -3.21 24.10 -7.86
C TRP A 138 -2.67 22.81 -8.51
N TRP A 139 -1.36 22.69 -8.63
CA TRP A 139 -0.72 21.56 -9.30
C TRP A 139 -1.05 20.18 -8.69
N PRO A 140 -1.21 20.00 -7.36
CA PRO A 140 -1.67 18.72 -6.80
C PRO A 140 -3.02 18.27 -7.33
N VAL A 141 -3.98 19.19 -7.55
CA VAL A 141 -5.30 18.86 -8.13
C VAL A 141 -5.16 18.43 -9.58
N VAL A 142 -4.34 19.13 -10.37
CA VAL A 142 -4.09 18.76 -11.78
C VAL A 142 -3.40 17.41 -11.87
N ALA A 143 -2.36 17.19 -11.06
CA ALA A 143 -1.64 15.92 -11.03
C ALA A 143 -2.54 14.76 -10.58
N HIS A 144 -3.38 14.98 -9.58
CA HIS A 144 -4.42 14.04 -9.16
C HIS A 144 -5.40 13.71 -10.29
N ALA A 145 -5.90 14.72 -10.99
CA ALA A 145 -6.80 14.52 -12.13
C ALA A 145 -6.17 13.64 -13.22
N VAL A 146 -4.89 13.88 -13.53
CA VAL A 146 -4.14 13.07 -14.50
C VAL A 146 -4.00 11.64 -13.99
N ALA A 147 -3.60 11.43 -12.74
CA ALA A 147 -3.38 10.10 -12.19
C ALA A 147 -4.68 9.26 -12.19
N ILE A 148 -5.76 9.79 -11.59
CA ILE A 148 -7.04 9.08 -11.52
C ILE A 148 -7.67 8.91 -12.92
N GLY A 149 -7.54 9.92 -13.80
CA GLY A 149 -8.01 9.86 -15.18
C GLY A 149 -7.33 8.77 -15.99
N CYS A 150 -6.00 8.68 -15.94
CA CYS A 150 -5.24 7.62 -16.62
C CYS A 150 -5.61 6.23 -16.09
N ALA A 151 -5.71 6.05 -14.76
CA ALA A 151 -6.11 4.77 -14.18
C ALA A 151 -7.54 4.38 -14.61
N THR A 152 -8.47 5.33 -14.62
CA THR A 152 -9.85 5.16 -15.09
C THR A 152 -9.89 4.72 -16.56
N VAL A 153 -9.10 5.34 -17.42
CA VAL A 153 -9.01 4.96 -18.86
C VAL A 153 -8.48 3.53 -19.03
N VAL A 154 -7.49 3.12 -18.25
CA VAL A 154 -6.97 1.74 -18.31
C VAL A 154 -8.06 0.74 -17.89
N VAL A 155 -8.72 1.00 -16.75
CA VAL A 155 -9.77 0.13 -16.22
C VAL A 155 -10.98 0.07 -17.16
N ALA A 156 -11.35 1.17 -17.81
CA ALA A 156 -12.45 1.21 -18.79
C ALA A 156 -12.26 0.22 -19.94
N ARG A 157 -11.00 0.00 -20.35
CA ARG A 157 -10.63 -0.92 -21.43
C ARG A 157 -10.56 -2.40 -21.02
N GLY A 158 -10.89 -2.71 -19.75
CA GLY A 158 -11.01 -4.09 -19.24
C GLY A 158 -9.68 -4.73 -18.83
N VAL A 159 -9.78 -5.99 -18.41
CA VAL A 159 -8.66 -6.78 -17.88
C VAL A 159 -7.47 -6.84 -18.83
N ARG A 160 -7.70 -6.91 -20.14
CA ARG A 160 -6.65 -6.91 -21.17
C ARG A 160 -5.79 -5.65 -21.19
N ALA A 161 -6.36 -4.49 -20.83
CA ALA A 161 -5.60 -3.25 -20.73
C ALA A 161 -4.77 -3.24 -19.44
N ILE A 162 -5.34 -3.71 -18.32
CA ILE A 162 -4.62 -3.88 -17.04
C ILE A 162 -3.40 -4.79 -17.25
N GLU A 163 -3.59 -5.96 -17.92
CA GLU A 163 -2.51 -6.87 -18.28
C GLU A 163 -1.40 -6.21 -19.09
N ARG A 164 -1.78 -5.43 -20.10
CA ARG A 164 -0.81 -4.77 -20.99
C ARG A 164 0.03 -3.75 -20.25
N VAL A 165 -0.60 -2.96 -19.38
CA VAL A 165 0.09 -1.98 -18.53
C VAL A 165 1.01 -2.70 -17.54
N ALA A 166 0.52 -3.70 -16.83
CA ALA A 166 1.31 -4.45 -15.85
C ALA A 166 2.51 -5.17 -16.48
N ARG A 167 2.33 -5.72 -17.69
CA ARG A 167 3.40 -6.40 -18.44
C ARG A 167 4.58 -5.49 -18.76
N VAL A 168 4.35 -4.19 -18.91
CA VAL A 168 5.40 -3.20 -19.20
C VAL A 168 5.91 -2.57 -17.90
N LEU A 169 4.99 -2.04 -17.09
CA LEU A 169 5.39 -1.24 -15.94
C LEU A 169 6.07 -2.07 -14.85
N MET A 170 5.59 -3.29 -14.59
CA MET A 170 6.11 -4.06 -13.46
C MET A 170 7.55 -4.57 -13.66
N PRO A 171 7.92 -5.20 -14.79
CA PRO A 171 9.32 -5.55 -15.03
C PRO A 171 10.23 -4.32 -15.09
N THR A 172 9.75 -3.23 -15.70
CA THR A 172 10.53 -1.98 -15.75
C THR A 172 10.77 -1.42 -14.36
N LEU A 173 9.76 -1.38 -13.50
CA LEU A 173 9.89 -0.97 -12.09
C LEU A 173 10.96 -1.79 -11.35
N VAL A 174 10.89 -3.12 -11.46
CA VAL A 174 11.88 -4.01 -10.82
C VAL A 174 13.30 -3.69 -11.31
N VAL A 175 13.49 -3.53 -12.63
CA VAL A 175 14.79 -3.16 -13.20
C VAL A 175 15.26 -1.80 -12.66
N LEU A 176 14.40 -0.79 -12.61
CA LEU A 176 14.75 0.54 -12.09
C LEU A 176 15.17 0.48 -10.62
N VAL A 177 14.43 -0.26 -9.77
CA VAL A 177 14.77 -0.42 -8.35
C VAL A 177 16.09 -1.18 -8.17
N VAL A 178 16.32 -2.24 -8.95
CA VAL A 178 17.59 -3.00 -8.94
C VAL A 178 18.76 -2.09 -9.34
N VAL A 179 18.62 -1.30 -10.42
CA VAL A 179 19.66 -0.35 -10.85
C VAL A 179 19.99 0.66 -9.76
N LEU A 180 18.95 1.21 -9.10
CA LEU A 180 19.13 2.16 -7.99
C LEU A 180 19.80 1.50 -6.78
N ALA A 181 19.40 0.28 -6.40
CA ALA A 181 19.99 -0.45 -5.29
C ALA A 181 21.47 -0.79 -5.56
N LEU A 182 21.78 -1.31 -6.76
CA LEU A 182 23.16 -1.59 -7.17
C LEU A 182 24.02 -0.32 -7.17
N ARG A 183 23.47 0.79 -7.68
CA ARG A 183 24.20 2.07 -7.64
C ARG A 183 24.42 2.57 -6.21
N ALA A 184 23.43 2.44 -5.34
CA ALA A 184 23.56 2.86 -3.93
C ALA A 184 24.64 2.07 -3.20
N VAL A 185 24.72 0.75 -3.40
CA VAL A 185 25.74 -0.13 -2.79
C VAL A 185 27.17 0.23 -3.26
N THR A 186 27.34 0.75 -4.48
CA THR A 186 28.66 1.18 -4.99
C THR A 186 29.09 2.57 -4.51
N LEU A 187 28.28 3.27 -3.72
CA LEU A 187 28.65 4.58 -3.16
C LEU A 187 29.66 4.43 -2.02
N PRO A 188 30.64 5.35 -1.88
CA PRO A 188 31.56 5.33 -0.74
C PRO A 188 30.80 5.42 0.59
N GLY A 189 31.12 4.56 1.54
CA GLY A 189 30.45 4.50 2.87
C GLY A 189 29.11 3.79 2.90
N SER A 190 28.62 3.26 1.77
CA SER A 190 27.36 2.49 1.69
C SER A 190 27.32 1.23 2.56
N SER A 191 28.50 0.66 2.89
CA SER A 191 28.62 -0.50 3.77
C SER A 191 27.98 -0.27 5.15
N GLY A 192 28.01 0.96 5.66
CA GLY A 192 27.30 1.33 6.89
C GLY A 192 25.79 1.13 6.79
N GLY A 193 25.18 1.47 5.65
CA GLY A 193 23.77 1.24 5.40
C GLY A 193 23.39 -0.25 5.32
N LEU A 194 24.25 -1.07 4.70
CA LEU A 194 24.06 -2.54 4.69
C LEU A 194 24.25 -3.13 6.09
N ALA A 195 25.28 -2.71 6.81
CA ALA A 195 25.53 -3.17 8.18
C ALA A 195 24.35 -2.84 9.11
N TYR A 196 23.76 -1.64 8.95
CA TYR A 196 22.59 -1.23 9.71
C TYR A 196 21.34 -2.05 9.33
N LEU A 197 21.12 -2.28 8.04
CA LEU A 197 19.92 -2.97 7.56
C LEU A 197 19.92 -4.47 7.89
N PHE A 198 21.11 -5.11 7.95
CA PHE A 198 21.24 -6.55 8.16
C PHE A 198 21.91 -6.93 9.49
N GLY A 199 22.48 -5.97 10.20
CA GLY A 199 23.00 -6.19 11.56
C GLY A 199 21.84 -6.37 12.55
N VAL A 200 21.87 -7.46 13.33
CA VAL A 200 20.82 -7.78 14.30
C VAL A 200 21.38 -7.72 15.72
N ASP A 201 20.87 -6.83 16.54
CA ASP A 201 21.01 -6.93 17.99
C ASP A 201 19.86 -7.76 18.56
N TRP A 202 20.13 -9.01 18.87
CA TRP A 202 19.13 -9.96 19.36
C TRP A 202 18.47 -9.52 20.67
N GLY A 203 19.15 -8.67 21.48
CA GLY A 203 18.59 -8.10 22.69
C GLY A 203 17.43 -7.14 22.43
N ASN A 204 17.49 -6.39 21.33
CA ASN A 204 16.46 -5.45 20.92
C ASN A 204 15.18 -6.11 20.41
N LEU A 205 15.19 -7.39 20.05
CA LEU A 205 13.98 -8.12 19.64
C LEU A 205 12.95 -8.26 20.79
N THR A 206 13.32 -7.95 22.02
CA THR A 206 12.38 -7.85 23.15
C THR A 206 11.50 -6.58 23.06
N ASN A 207 11.85 -5.61 22.22
CA ASN A 207 11.07 -4.39 22.03
C ASN A 207 9.80 -4.65 21.19
N ALA A 208 8.65 -4.61 21.86
CA ALA A 208 7.35 -4.85 21.22
C ALA A 208 7.04 -3.89 20.04
N ARG A 209 7.60 -2.67 20.07
CA ARG A 209 7.40 -1.68 19.01
C ARG A 209 7.92 -2.20 17.65
N ILE A 210 9.06 -2.87 17.62
CA ILE A 210 9.65 -3.43 16.40
C ILE A 210 8.68 -4.41 15.74
N TRP A 211 8.09 -5.31 16.52
CA TRP A 211 7.11 -6.29 16.03
C TRP A 211 5.83 -5.64 15.50
N ILE A 212 5.33 -4.64 16.21
CA ILE A 212 4.10 -3.95 15.83
C ILE A 212 4.31 -3.15 14.54
N GLU A 213 5.43 -2.45 14.40
CA GLU A 213 5.74 -1.70 13.18
C GLU A 213 5.99 -2.64 11.99
N ALA A 214 6.61 -3.80 12.23
CA ALA A 214 6.82 -4.82 11.21
C ALA A 214 5.51 -5.46 10.74
N LEU A 215 4.59 -5.76 11.66
CA LEU A 215 3.24 -6.23 11.32
C LEU A 215 2.46 -5.16 10.55
N THR A 216 2.50 -3.92 11.03
CA THR A 216 1.88 -2.77 10.36
C THR A 216 2.40 -2.62 8.94
N GLN A 217 3.72 -2.75 8.73
CA GLN A 217 4.31 -2.67 7.39
C GLN A 217 3.80 -3.77 6.47
N ASN A 218 3.75 -5.03 6.93
CA ASN A 218 3.20 -6.13 6.14
C ASN A 218 1.72 -5.92 5.78
N ALA A 219 0.92 -5.40 6.69
CA ALA A 219 -0.49 -5.13 6.44
C ALA A 219 -0.69 -4.00 5.40
N TRP A 220 0.26 -3.06 5.32
CA TRP A 220 0.22 -1.97 4.36
C TRP A 220 0.74 -2.32 2.98
N ASP A 221 1.87 -3.03 2.88
CA ASP A 221 2.60 -3.12 1.62
C ASP A 221 2.40 -4.42 0.84
N THR A 222 1.89 -5.48 1.46
CA THR A 222 1.68 -6.76 0.75
C THR A 222 0.34 -6.87 0.03
N GLY A 223 -0.58 -5.92 0.27
CA GLY A 223 -1.94 -5.98 -0.24
C GLY A 223 -2.85 -7.00 0.47
N ALA A 224 -2.34 -7.67 1.51
CA ALA A 224 -3.09 -8.67 2.27
C ALA A 224 -4.23 -8.04 3.09
N GLY A 225 -5.44 -8.53 2.92
CA GLY A 225 -6.62 -8.01 3.61
C GLY A 225 -7.27 -6.78 2.96
N TRP A 226 -6.77 -6.31 1.81
CA TRP A 226 -7.31 -5.14 1.11
C TRP A 226 -8.54 -5.44 0.24
N GLY A 227 -8.76 -6.72 -0.13
CA GLY A 227 -9.74 -7.11 -1.12
C GLY A 227 -9.32 -6.87 -2.58
N LEU A 228 -8.12 -6.34 -2.80
CA LEU A 228 -7.56 -6.08 -4.13
C LEU A 228 -7.19 -7.38 -4.82
N ILE A 229 -6.52 -8.28 -4.11
CA ILE A 229 -6.16 -9.62 -4.60
C ILE A 229 -7.44 -10.40 -4.91
N LEU A 230 -8.45 -10.35 -4.05
CA LEU A 230 -9.75 -10.96 -4.28
C LEU A 230 -10.40 -10.44 -5.56
N ALA A 231 -10.39 -9.12 -5.79
CA ALA A 231 -10.96 -8.50 -6.99
C ALA A 231 -10.27 -9.00 -8.27
N TYR A 232 -8.95 -9.17 -8.26
CA TYR A 232 -8.19 -9.73 -9.38
C TYR A 232 -8.33 -11.25 -9.47
N ALA A 233 -8.39 -11.97 -8.34
CA ALA A 233 -8.62 -13.41 -8.30
C ALA A 233 -9.99 -13.82 -8.87
N ALA A 234 -10.96 -12.91 -8.91
CA ALA A 234 -12.22 -13.13 -9.62
C ALA A 234 -12.04 -13.34 -11.15
N TYR A 235 -10.89 -12.94 -11.72
CA TYR A 235 -10.51 -13.14 -13.12
C TYR A 235 -9.55 -14.32 -13.34
N LEU A 236 -9.28 -15.14 -12.29
CA LEU A 236 -8.42 -16.31 -12.40
C LEU A 236 -9.00 -17.35 -13.37
N ARG A 237 -8.12 -18.05 -14.05
CA ARG A 237 -8.48 -19.28 -14.77
C ARG A 237 -8.75 -20.39 -13.77
N THR A 238 -9.51 -21.39 -14.17
CA THR A 238 -9.90 -22.50 -13.26
C THR A 238 -8.69 -23.34 -12.84
N GLU A 239 -7.72 -23.49 -13.75
CA GLU A 239 -6.51 -24.29 -13.58
C GLU A 239 -5.37 -23.54 -12.84
N GLU A 240 -5.59 -22.31 -12.36
CA GLU A 240 -4.54 -21.55 -11.68
C GLU A 240 -4.31 -22.06 -10.26
N ASP A 241 -3.04 -22.25 -9.91
CA ASP A 241 -2.61 -22.59 -8.56
C ASP A 241 -2.75 -21.39 -7.61
N THR A 242 -3.72 -21.48 -6.71
CA THR A 242 -3.96 -20.43 -5.71
C THR A 242 -2.92 -20.44 -4.59
N ALA A 243 -2.46 -21.63 -4.19
CA ALA A 243 -1.54 -21.77 -3.07
C ALA A 243 -0.15 -21.22 -3.41
N LEU A 244 0.47 -21.70 -4.49
CA LEU A 244 1.79 -21.24 -4.89
C LEU A 244 1.79 -19.73 -5.21
N ASN A 245 0.78 -19.23 -5.90
CA ASN A 245 0.66 -17.81 -6.19
C ASN A 245 0.58 -16.94 -4.92
N ALA A 246 -0.10 -17.43 -3.87
CA ALA A 246 -0.22 -16.73 -2.59
C ALA A 246 1.07 -16.71 -1.78
N PHE A 247 2.02 -17.61 -2.01
CA PHE A 247 3.36 -17.55 -1.45
C PHE A 247 4.30 -16.66 -2.27
N VAL A 248 4.26 -16.79 -3.59
CA VAL A 248 5.16 -16.06 -4.49
C VAL A 248 4.87 -14.56 -4.48
N LEU A 249 3.61 -14.17 -4.47
CA LEU A 249 3.21 -12.76 -4.57
C LEU A 249 3.77 -11.88 -3.45
N PRO A 250 3.50 -12.16 -2.16
CA PRO A 250 4.00 -11.30 -1.08
C PRO A 250 5.51 -11.44 -0.88
N THR A 251 6.11 -12.60 -1.20
CA THR A 251 7.57 -12.76 -1.16
C THR A 251 8.25 -11.87 -2.19
N ALA A 252 7.76 -11.85 -3.44
CA ALA A 252 8.28 -10.98 -4.49
C ALA A 252 8.06 -9.49 -4.15
N ASN A 253 6.90 -9.15 -3.57
CA ASN A 253 6.62 -7.81 -3.06
C ASN A 253 7.67 -7.37 -2.01
N ASN A 254 7.92 -8.23 -1.02
CA ASN A 254 8.89 -7.94 0.04
C ASN A 254 10.33 -7.83 -0.48
N MET A 255 10.68 -8.57 -1.52
CA MET A 255 11.97 -8.41 -2.21
C MET A 255 12.14 -7.00 -2.79
N VAL A 256 11.09 -6.42 -3.37
CA VAL A 256 11.13 -5.03 -3.88
C VAL A 256 11.28 -4.03 -2.73
N SER A 257 10.57 -4.22 -1.61
CA SER A 257 10.73 -3.42 -0.39
C SER A 257 12.16 -3.47 0.13
N LEU A 258 12.77 -4.65 0.20
CA LEU A 258 14.14 -4.82 0.66
C LEU A 258 15.15 -4.11 -0.25
N LEU A 259 14.99 -4.22 -1.58
CA LEU A 259 15.81 -3.49 -2.55
C LEU A 259 15.68 -1.96 -2.37
N ALA A 260 14.47 -1.47 -2.12
CA ALA A 260 14.24 -0.05 -1.82
C ALA A 260 14.90 0.34 -0.48
N GLY A 261 14.85 -0.51 0.54
CA GLY A 261 15.57 -0.33 1.80
C GLY A 261 17.07 -0.20 1.59
N ILE A 262 17.67 -1.12 0.83
CA ILE A 262 19.09 -1.08 0.45
C ILE A 262 19.41 0.25 -0.28
N MET A 263 18.61 0.60 -1.28
CA MET A 263 18.79 1.84 -2.05
C MET A 263 18.81 3.08 -1.13
N VAL A 264 17.81 3.23 -0.28
CA VAL A 264 17.66 4.44 0.57
C VAL A 264 18.73 4.48 1.66
N LEU A 265 18.91 3.38 2.43
CA LEU A 265 19.87 3.39 3.54
C LEU A 265 21.31 3.54 3.05
N CYS A 266 21.72 2.78 2.01
CA CYS A 266 23.06 2.93 1.44
C CYS A 266 23.31 4.37 0.92
N THR A 267 22.30 5.01 0.31
CA THR A 267 22.42 6.40 -0.14
C THR A 267 22.54 7.36 1.04
N VAL A 268 21.70 7.21 2.08
CA VAL A 268 21.73 8.06 3.28
C VAL A 268 23.09 7.93 3.99
N PHE A 269 23.54 6.70 4.28
CA PHE A 269 24.79 6.47 4.99
C PHE A 269 26.01 6.93 4.19
N SER A 270 25.96 6.90 2.86
CA SER A 270 27.02 7.41 2.00
C SER A 270 27.11 8.94 1.99
N VAL A 271 25.95 9.63 1.97
CA VAL A 271 25.92 11.10 1.76
C VAL A 271 25.98 11.87 3.07
N VAL A 272 25.43 11.33 4.16
CA VAL A 272 25.34 12.02 5.46
C VAL A 272 26.68 12.51 6.00
N PRO A 273 27.80 11.74 5.99
CA PRO A 273 29.09 12.23 6.47
C PRO A 273 29.59 13.47 5.68
N GLN A 274 29.36 13.50 4.37
CA GLN A 274 29.70 14.65 3.53
C GLN A 274 28.82 15.87 3.87
N LEU A 275 27.53 15.62 4.16
CA LEU A 275 26.61 16.68 4.55
C LEU A 275 27.00 17.28 5.90
N VAL A 276 27.41 16.47 6.88
CA VAL A 276 27.95 16.95 8.17
C VAL A 276 29.15 17.87 7.96
N ALA A 277 30.13 17.41 7.16
CA ALA A 277 31.32 18.22 6.88
C ALA A 277 30.99 19.56 6.20
N ASN A 278 30.06 19.54 5.24
CA ASN A 278 29.63 20.76 4.54
C ASN A 278 28.89 21.73 5.46
N LEU A 279 28.00 21.24 6.33
CA LEU A 279 27.25 22.09 7.27
C LEU A 279 28.14 22.63 8.40
N ALA A 280 29.14 21.88 8.82
CA ALA A 280 30.12 22.34 9.80
C ALA A 280 31.03 23.46 9.24
N SER A 281 31.40 23.39 7.94
CA SER A 281 32.20 24.41 7.27
C SER A 281 31.39 25.62 6.83
N ASN A 282 30.08 25.49 6.62
CA ASN A 282 29.17 26.56 6.22
C ASN A 282 27.89 26.55 7.10
N PRO A 283 27.95 27.12 8.33
CA PRO A 283 26.80 27.15 9.24
C PRO A 283 25.57 27.88 8.69
N GLY A 284 25.76 28.82 7.74
CA GLY A 284 24.66 29.53 7.06
C GLY A 284 23.77 28.60 6.24
N ALA A 285 24.32 27.50 5.74
CA ALA A 285 23.55 26.48 5.00
C ALA A 285 22.57 25.69 5.87
N LEU A 286 22.70 25.73 7.22
CA LEU A 286 21.73 25.14 8.14
C LEU A 286 20.32 25.75 8.01
N SER A 287 20.20 26.98 7.52
CA SER A 287 18.90 27.61 7.30
C SER A 287 18.00 26.84 6.32
N ALA A 288 18.61 26.10 5.39
CA ALA A 288 17.89 25.21 4.46
C ALA A 288 17.33 23.93 5.14
N TYR A 289 17.70 23.68 6.41
CA TYR A 289 17.35 22.49 7.19
C TYR A 289 16.77 22.88 8.56
N PRO A 290 15.54 23.39 8.64
CA PRO A 290 15.00 23.97 9.87
C PRO A 290 15.10 23.05 11.09
N ALA A 291 14.76 21.76 10.93
CA ALA A 291 14.83 20.79 12.04
C ALA A 291 16.26 20.56 12.56
N LEU A 292 17.26 20.53 11.67
CA LEU A 292 18.68 20.46 12.07
C LEU A 292 19.13 21.77 12.73
N ALA A 293 18.71 22.90 12.18
CA ALA A 293 19.03 24.21 12.72
C ALA A 293 18.47 24.39 14.15
N ASP A 294 17.27 23.91 14.41
CA ASP A 294 16.64 23.92 15.73
C ASP A 294 17.38 23.02 16.73
N ALA A 295 17.75 21.81 16.31
CA ALA A 295 18.53 20.89 17.14
C ALA A 295 19.91 21.46 17.49
N VAL A 296 20.62 22.04 16.52
CA VAL A 296 21.93 22.66 16.74
C VAL A 296 21.82 23.91 17.64
N ARG A 297 20.78 24.72 17.46
CA ARG A 297 20.50 25.89 18.33
C ARG A 297 20.20 25.48 19.78
N SER A 298 19.58 24.33 20.00
CA SER A 298 19.33 23.79 21.33
C SER A 298 20.57 23.12 21.98
N GLY A 299 21.73 23.18 21.32
CA GLY A 299 22.98 22.64 21.83
C GLY A 299 23.27 21.19 21.44
N THR A 300 22.46 20.59 20.57
CA THR A 300 22.72 19.23 20.08
C THR A 300 23.84 19.27 19.04
N PRO A 301 24.93 18.48 19.21
CA PRO A 301 26.02 18.49 18.22
C PRO A 301 25.56 17.93 16.88
N LEU A 302 26.07 18.52 15.80
CA LEU A 302 25.81 18.07 14.43
C LEU A 302 26.59 16.77 14.16
N THR A 303 25.90 15.64 14.31
CA THR A 303 26.47 14.31 14.09
C THR A 303 25.77 13.60 12.93
N PRO A 304 26.40 12.55 12.33
CA PRO A 304 25.74 11.71 11.35
C PRO A 304 24.40 11.12 11.84
N GLU A 305 24.35 10.70 13.11
CA GLU A 305 23.17 10.12 13.73
C GLU A 305 22.01 11.12 13.82
N LEU A 306 22.30 12.37 14.20
CA LEU A 306 21.30 13.44 14.24
C LEU A 306 20.69 13.67 12.86
N ILE A 307 21.53 13.74 11.80
CA ILE A 307 21.06 13.95 10.44
C ILE A 307 20.22 12.74 9.98
N GLN A 308 20.67 11.52 10.25
CA GLN A 308 19.91 10.29 9.92
C GLN A 308 18.55 10.27 10.61
N GLN A 309 18.49 10.54 11.91
CA GLN A 309 17.25 10.66 12.66
C GLN A 309 16.33 11.72 12.08
N THR A 310 16.89 12.90 11.73
CA THR A 310 16.12 13.99 11.11
C THR A 310 15.54 13.56 9.77
N ILE A 311 16.34 12.95 8.89
CA ILE A 311 15.90 12.44 7.59
C ILE A 311 14.69 11.49 7.75
N PHE A 312 14.82 10.49 8.63
CA PHE A 312 13.79 9.48 8.79
C PHE A 312 12.58 9.95 9.61
N SER A 313 12.71 11.02 10.40
CA SER A 313 11.59 11.60 11.16
C SER A 313 10.67 12.52 10.33
N THR A 314 11.08 12.93 9.12
CA THR A 314 10.30 13.84 8.26
C THR A 314 9.06 13.22 7.62
N GLY A 315 8.71 12.00 7.94
CA GLY A 315 7.60 11.29 7.33
C GLY A 315 7.95 10.69 5.96
N ASN A 316 6.95 10.11 5.32
CA ASN A 316 7.14 9.49 4.00
C ASN A 316 7.39 10.54 2.92
N GLU A 317 6.65 11.64 2.96
CA GLU A 317 6.73 12.75 2.02
C GLU A 317 8.07 13.47 2.15
N GLY A 318 8.50 13.76 3.37
CA GLY A 318 9.76 14.43 3.64
C GLY A 318 10.95 13.61 3.13
N LEU A 319 10.99 12.32 3.47
CA LEU A 319 12.03 11.42 2.96
C LEU A 319 12.04 11.41 1.42
N THR A 320 10.88 11.24 0.79
CA THR A 320 10.78 10.96 -0.64
C THR A 320 10.93 12.21 -1.50
N PHE A 321 10.24 13.29 -1.15
CA PHE A 321 10.12 14.48 -2.02
C PHE A 321 11.06 15.61 -1.63
N ILE A 322 11.66 15.56 -0.44
CA ILE A 322 12.61 16.55 0.04
C ILE A 322 14.01 15.96 0.15
N TRP A 323 14.19 14.90 0.96
CA TRP A 323 15.51 14.36 1.24
C TRP A 323 16.12 13.56 0.08
N MET A 324 15.36 12.67 -0.58
CA MET A 324 15.91 11.90 -1.70
C MET A 324 16.45 12.78 -2.84
N PRO A 325 15.77 13.87 -3.29
CA PRO A 325 16.36 14.82 -4.23
C PRO A 325 17.66 15.45 -3.74
N GLN A 326 17.75 15.81 -2.45
CA GLN A 326 18.98 16.38 -1.87
C GLN A 326 20.14 15.38 -1.85
N LEU A 327 19.83 14.12 -1.51
CA LEU A 327 20.83 13.06 -1.46
C LEU A 327 21.34 12.75 -2.88
N PHE A 328 20.43 12.63 -3.86
CA PHE A 328 20.83 12.40 -5.24
C PHE A 328 21.63 13.59 -5.83
N ALA A 329 21.33 14.81 -5.45
CA ALA A 329 22.10 15.97 -5.92
C ALA A 329 23.59 15.91 -5.54
N ARG A 330 23.96 15.11 -4.55
CA ARG A 330 25.33 14.97 -4.02
C ARG A 330 26.10 13.76 -4.55
N VAL A 331 25.46 12.89 -5.33
CA VAL A 331 26.11 11.72 -5.91
C VAL A 331 26.34 11.86 -7.42
N PRO A 332 27.36 11.19 -8.00
CA PRO A 332 27.54 11.18 -9.44
C PRO A 332 26.31 10.65 -10.17
N TRP A 333 25.92 11.31 -11.28
CA TRP A 333 24.72 10.97 -12.06
C TRP A 333 23.39 11.25 -11.34
N GLY A 334 23.39 12.05 -10.27
CA GLY A 334 22.24 12.24 -9.39
C GLY A 334 20.96 12.68 -10.07
N ARG A 335 21.01 13.50 -11.15
CA ARG A 335 19.81 13.84 -11.95
C ARG A 335 19.18 12.61 -12.59
N VAL A 336 20.00 11.73 -13.16
CA VAL A 336 19.51 10.48 -13.78
C VAL A 336 18.93 9.56 -12.73
N LEU A 337 19.62 9.41 -11.58
CA LEU A 337 19.15 8.59 -10.46
C LEU A 337 17.82 9.12 -9.87
N MET A 338 17.67 10.44 -9.76
CA MET A 338 16.43 11.07 -9.33
C MET A 338 15.28 10.78 -10.29
N LEU A 339 15.50 10.91 -11.60
CA LEU A 339 14.51 10.56 -12.61
C LEU A 339 14.13 9.08 -12.52
N VAL A 340 15.11 8.17 -12.42
CA VAL A 340 14.90 6.72 -12.30
C VAL A 340 14.10 6.40 -11.04
N PHE A 341 14.41 7.06 -9.93
CA PHE A 341 13.70 6.90 -8.67
C PHE A 341 12.23 7.32 -8.77
N PHE A 342 11.94 8.51 -9.31
CA PHE A 342 10.56 8.98 -9.43
C PHE A 342 9.78 8.21 -10.51
N LEU A 343 10.43 7.71 -11.56
CA LEU A 343 9.80 6.79 -12.51
C LEU A 343 9.41 5.47 -11.83
N ALA A 344 10.31 4.88 -11.05
CA ALA A 344 9.99 3.66 -10.31
C ALA A 344 8.82 3.89 -9.35
N LEU A 345 8.85 4.99 -8.60
CA LEU A 345 7.79 5.35 -7.66
C LEU A 345 6.46 5.63 -8.38
N ALA A 346 6.49 6.30 -9.54
CA ALA A 346 5.29 6.57 -10.34
C ALA A 346 4.68 5.27 -10.90
N PHE A 347 5.51 4.32 -11.35
CA PHE A 347 5.02 3.02 -11.83
C PHE A 347 4.40 2.20 -10.72
N ALA A 348 5.01 2.16 -9.54
CA ALA A 348 4.46 1.53 -8.34
C ALA A 348 3.11 2.15 -7.94
N ALA A 349 3.06 3.48 -7.84
CA ALA A 349 1.84 4.21 -7.50
C ALA A 349 0.71 3.95 -8.51
N PHE A 350 1.03 3.97 -9.80
CA PHE A 350 0.03 3.85 -10.87
C PHE A 350 -0.55 2.44 -10.98
N THR A 351 0.26 1.39 -10.84
CA THR A 351 -0.22 0.01 -10.89
C THR A 351 -1.15 -0.33 -9.72
N SER A 352 -0.85 0.15 -8.51
CA SER A 352 -1.71 0.02 -7.34
C SER A 352 -3.01 0.83 -7.49
N LEU A 353 -2.93 2.05 -8.03
CA LEU A 353 -4.12 2.88 -8.29
C LEU A 353 -5.09 2.22 -9.27
N ILE A 354 -4.57 1.59 -10.35
CA ILE A 354 -5.39 0.81 -11.30
C ILE A 354 -6.18 -0.28 -10.56
N ALA A 355 -5.55 -1.00 -9.64
CA ALA A 355 -6.20 -2.07 -8.89
C ALA A 355 -7.30 -1.56 -7.95
N MET A 356 -7.09 -0.41 -7.30
CA MET A 356 -8.11 0.23 -6.46
C MET A 356 -9.31 0.69 -7.29
N VAL A 357 -9.09 1.29 -8.46
CA VAL A 357 -10.15 1.68 -9.40
C VAL A 357 -10.91 0.44 -9.91
N GLU A 358 -10.21 -0.66 -10.22
CA GLU A 358 -10.84 -1.91 -10.65
C GLU A 358 -11.67 -2.54 -9.53
N LEU A 359 -11.18 -2.56 -8.26
CA LEU A 359 -11.95 -3.07 -7.12
C LEU A 359 -13.26 -2.29 -6.96
N ALA A 360 -13.20 -0.96 -6.91
CA ALA A 360 -14.39 -0.11 -6.79
C ALA A 360 -15.36 -0.32 -7.98
N THR A 361 -14.83 -0.43 -9.19
CA THR A 361 -15.59 -0.75 -10.40
C THR A 361 -16.26 -2.12 -10.30
N ARG A 362 -15.54 -3.12 -9.80
CA ARG A 362 -16.04 -4.49 -9.63
C ARG A 362 -17.23 -4.55 -8.68
N VAL A 363 -17.18 -3.83 -7.57
CA VAL A 363 -18.30 -3.76 -6.62
C VAL A 363 -19.57 -3.21 -7.28
N LEU A 364 -19.45 -2.13 -8.05
CA LEU A 364 -20.58 -1.57 -8.78
C LEU A 364 -21.10 -2.50 -9.89
N ARG A 365 -20.21 -3.24 -10.55
CA ARG A 365 -20.58 -4.27 -11.54
C ARG A 365 -21.32 -5.42 -10.89
N ASP A 366 -20.90 -5.87 -9.72
CA ASP A 366 -21.56 -6.94 -8.98
C ASP A 366 -22.95 -6.53 -8.48
N ALA A 367 -23.16 -5.23 -8.27
CA ALA A 367 -24.48 -4.64 -8.03
C ALA A 367 -25.34 -4.42 -9.30
N GLY A 368 -24.86 -4.86 -10.48
CA GLY A 368 -25.60 -4.82 -11.75
C GLY A 368 -25.34 -3.60 -12.62
N MET A 369 -24.34 -2.78 -12.30
CA MET A 369 -23.98 -1.63 -13.16
C MET A 369 -23.12 -2.10 -14.36
N ARG A 370 -23.38 -1.55 -15.55
CA ARG A 370 -22.51 -1.81 -16.73
C ARG A 370 -21.13 -1.24 -16.49
N ARG A 371 -20.07 -1.93 -16.97
CA ARG A 371 -18.65 -1.56 -16.75
C ARG A 371 -18.37 -0.09 -17.08
N GLU A 372 -18.79 0.36 -18.24
CA GLU A 372 -18.54 1.75 -18.70
C GLU A 372 -19.11 2.80 -17.74
N ARG A 373 -20.33 2.55 -17.21
CA ARG A 373 -20.97 3.44 -16.25
C ARG A 373 -20.29 3.35 -14.89
N ALA A 374 -19.95 2.14 -14.44
CA ALA A 374 -19.26 1.92 -13.17
C ALA A 374 -17.91 2.64 -13.12
N VAL A 375 -17.09 2.48 -14.15
CA VAL A 375 -15.78 3.13 -14.25
C VAL A 375 -15.89 4.64 -14.28
N ARG A 376 -16.87 5.21 -15.03
CA ARG A 376 -17.10 6.66 -15.03
C ARG A 376 -17.49 7.18 -13.65
N VAL A 377 -18.39 6.48 -12.96
CA VAL A 377 -18.78 6.85 -11.60
C VAL A 377 -17.59 6.81 -10.65
N VAL A 378 -16.80 5.74 -10.69
CA VAL A 378 -15.60 5.60 -9.84
C VAL A 378 -14.59 6.70 -10.14
N GLY A 379 -14.33 7.00 -11.42
CA GLY A 379 -13.38 8.05 -11.80
C GLY A 379 -13.83 9.45 -11.36
N ILE A 380 -15.09 9.79 -11.59
CA ILE A 380 -15.65 11.11 -11.21
C ILE A 380 -15.70 11.26 -9.69
N VAL A 381 -16.25 10.26 -8.98
CA VAL A 381 -16.35 10.29 -7.51
C VAL A 381 -14.96 10.26 -6.90
N GLY A 382 -14.06 9.42 -7.44
CA GLY A 382 -12.67 9.36 -7.00
C GLY A 382 -11.94 10.69 -7.14
N PHE A 383 -12.11 11.37 -8.27
CA PHE A 383 -11.59 12.72 -8.46
C PHE A 383 -12.17 13.71 -7.44
N LEU A 384 -13.49 13.81 -7.35
CA LEU A 384 -14.15 14.79 -6.47
C LEU A 384 -13.79 14.59 -5.00
N LEU A 385 -13.75 13.33 -4.51
CA LEU A 385 -13.43 13.02 -3.12
C LEU A 385 -11.93 13.06 -2.83
N GLY A 386 -11.06 13.02 -3.85
CA GLY A 386 -9.63 13.22 -3.70
C GLY A 386 -9.20 14.70 -3.66
N VAL A 387 -10.01 15.64 -4.23
CA VAL A 387 -9.67 17.06 -4.26
C VAL A 387 -9.36 17.65 -2.86
N PRO A 388 -10.13 17.38 -1.79
CA PRO A 388 -9.78 17.88 -0.46
C PRO A 388 -8.38 17.46 0.01
N SER A 389 -7.98 16.21 -0.27
CA SER A 389 -6.64 15.71 0.03
C SER A 389 -5.56 16.34 -0.86
N ALA A 390 -5.89 16.72 -2.09
CA ALA A 390 -4.98 17.43 -2.98
C ALA A 390 -4.74 18.88 -2.56
N LEU A 391 -5.73 19.51 -1.92
CA LEU A 391 -5.66 20.90 -1.46
C LEU A 391 -5.11 21.04 -0.04
N SER A 392 -5.07 19.95 0.75
CA SER A 392 -4.66 20.00 2.16
C SER A 392 -3.95 18.73 2.58
N LEU A 393 -2.67 18.85 2.90
CA LEU A 393 -1.88 17.76 3.49
C LEU A 393 -2.51 17.26 4.81
N ARG A 394 -3.10 18.16 5.59
CA ARG A 394 -3.83 17.82 6.81
C ARG A 394 -4.98 16.85 6.55
N VAL A 395 -5.79 17.10 5.53
CA VAL A 395 -6.87 16.18 5.12
C VAL A 395 -6.29 14.87 4.63
N LEU A 396 -5.23 14.90 3.81
CA LEU A 396 -4.56 13.70 3.31
C LEU A 396 -4.05 12.82 4.47
N HIS A 397 -3.31 13.39 5.41
CA HIS A 397 -2.78 12.65 6.57
C HIS A 397 -3.90 12.06 7.44
N ASN A 398 -4.99 12.82 7.63
CA ASN A 398 -6.15 12.30 8.37
C ASN A 398 -6.82 11.12 7.64
N GLN A 399 -6.96 11.18 6.31
CA GLN A 399 -7.51 10.07 5.52
C GLN A 399 -6.58 8.86 5.51
N ASP A 400 -5.27 9.07 5.38
CA ASP A 400 -4.25 8.03 5.44
C ASP A 400 -4.30 7.30 6.80
N PHE A 401 -4.38 8.04 7.89
CA PHE A 401 -4.53 7.48 9.24
C PHE A 401 -5.83 6.67 9.38
N VAL A 402 -6.98 7.27 9.09
CA VAL A 402 -8.29 6.66 9.36
C VAL A 402 -8.49 5.39 8.55
N TRP A 403 -8.22 5.42 7.25
CA TRP A 403 -8.47 4.28 6.37
C TRP A 403 -7.33 3.28 6.36
N GLY A 404 -6.12 3.71 6.70
CA GLY A 404 -4.99 2.81 6.93
C GLY A 404 -5.23 1.87 8.10
N VAL A 405 -5.70 2.38 9.23
CA VAL A 405 -6.11 1.53 10.36
C VAL A 405 -7.32 0.64 9.97
N GLY A 406 -8.19 1.12 9.08
CA GLY A 406 -9.30 0.34 8.51
C GLY A 406 -8.89 -0.97 7.81
N LEU A 407 -7.67 -1.04 7.27
CA LEU A 407 -7.15 -2.25 6.65
C LEU A 407 -6.98 -3.41 7.63
N MET A 408 -6.64 -3.12 8.88
CA MET A 408 -6.54 -4.16 9.94
C MET A 408 -7.89 -4.82 10.18
N VAL A 409 -8.95 -4.00 10.21
CA VAL A 409 -10.34 -4.48 10.33
C VAL A 409 -10.75 -5.27 9.09
N SER A 410 -10.31 -4.86 7.92
CA SER A 410 -10.56 -5.60 6.67
C SER A 410 -9.92 -7.00 6.71
N GLY A 411 -8.66 -7.11 7.14
CA GLY A 411 -7.99 -8.40 7.35
C GLY A 411 -8.71 -9.29 8.36
N LEU A 412 -9.15 -8.72 9.50
CA LEU A 412 -9.95 -9.41 10.49
C LEU A 412 -11.27 -9.94 9.89
N PHE A 413 -11.95 -9.14 9.07
CA PHE A 413 -13.20 -9.58 8.43
C PHE A 413 -12.98 -10.75 7.47
N PHE A 414 -11.88 -10.78 6.73
CA PHE A 414 -11.53 -11.95 5.92
C PHE A 414 -11.31 -13.20 6.76
N ALA A 415 -10.59 -13.09 7.88
CA ALA A 415 -10.38 -14.22 8.79
C ALA A 415 -11.72 -14.72 9.37
N VAL A 416 -12.59 -13.82 9.84
CA VAL A 416 -13.93 -14.14 10.34
C VAL A 416 -14.79 -14.78 9.24
N GLY A 417 -14.74 -14.26 8.02
CA GLY A 417 -15.49 -14.80 6.87
C GLY A 417 -15.17 -16.27 6.58
N VAL A 418 -13.88 -16.60 6.50
CA VAL A 418 -13.44 -17.98 6.24
C VAL A 418 -13.65 -18.87 7.45
N THR A 419 -13.46 -18.35 8.67
CA THR A 419 -13.74 -19.11 9.90
C THR A 419 -15.23 -19.50 9.98
N SER A 420 -16.13 -18.59 9.62
CA SER A 420 -17.58 -18.87 9.56
C SER A 420 -17.95 -19.88 8.46
N PHE A 421 -17.22 -19.90 7.35
CA PHE A 421 -17.38 -20.89 6.27
C PHE A 421 -16.83 -22.27 6.68
N GLY A 422 -15.87 -22.31 7.59
CA GLY A 422 -15.13 -23.48 8.05
C GLY A 422 -13.72 -23.53 7.45
N VAL A 423 -12.71 -23.15 8.26
CA VAL A 423 -11.30 -23.01 7.83
C VAL A 423 -10.77 -24.25 7.13
N ARG A 424 -10.95 -25.43 7.76
CA ARG A 424 -10.52 -26.71 7.17
C ARG A 424 -11.20 -26.99 5.83
N ARG A 425 -12.53 -26.80 5.75
CA ARG A 425 -13.29 -26.98 4.52
C ARG A 425 -12.80 -26.06 3.40
N PHE A 426 -12.53 -24.79 3.74
CA PHE A 426 -12.00 -23.82 2.79
C PHE A 426 -10.61 -24.23 2.29
N ARG A 427 -9.70 -24.60 3.19
CA ARG A 427 -8.35 -25.07 2.85
C ARG A 427 -8.37 -26.27 1.90
N GLU A 428 -9.18 -27.29 2.22
CA GLU A 428 -9.25 -28.52 1.42
C GLU A 428 -9.90 -28.28 0.04
N ALA A 429 -10.94 -27.44 -0.04
CA ALA A 429 -11.70 -27.22 -1.26
C ALA A 429 -11.14 -26.11 -2.17
N GLN A 430 -10.55 -25.04 -1.60
CA GLN A 430 -10.16 -23.86 -2.36
C GLN A 430 -8.64 -23.67 -2.50
N LEU A 431 -7.85 -24.22 -1.57
CA LEU A 431 -6.40 -24.08 -1.58
C LEU A 431 -5.68 -25.37 -2.02
N ASN A 432 -6.18 -26.54 -1.62
CA ASN A 432 -5.58 -27.85 -1.92
C ASN A 432 -6.35 -28.59 -3.02
N HIS A 433 -6.73 -27.88 -4.09
CA HIS A 433 -7.43 -28.47 -5.23
C HIS A 433 -6.46 -29.21 -6.19
N GLU A 434 -7.00 -29.85 -7.21
CA GLU A 434 -6.26 -30.70 -8.16
C GLU A 434 -5.13 -29.98 -8.92
N TYR A 435 -5.27 -28.66 -9.13
CA TYR A 435 -4.26 -27.82 -9.82
C TYR A 435 -3.26 -27.17 -8.86
N SER A 436 -3.22 -27.55 -7.58
CA SER A 436 -2.30 -26.98 -6.60
C SER A 436 -0.95 -27.67 -6.64
N ASP A 437 0.12 -26.96 -7.03
CA ASP A 437 1.51 -27.46 -7.04
C ASP A 437 2.03 -27.69 -5.63
N ILE A 438 1.57 -26.87 -4.66
CA ILE A 438 1.90 -27.00 -3.23
C ILE A 438 0.63 -27.17 -2.41
N ARG A 439 0.75 -27.90 -1.29
CA ARG A 439 -0.37 -28.10 -0.37
C ARG A 439 -0.21 -27.27 0.88
N VAL A 440 -1.25 -26.54 1.23
CA VAL A 440 -1.34 -25.78 2.47
C VAL A 440 -1.64 -26.72 3.63
N GLY A 441 -0.74 -26.77 4.63
CA GLY A 441 -0.87 -27.62 5.79
C GLY A 441 -1.85 -27.09 6.85
N ARG A 442 -2.05 -27.88 7.94
CA ARG A 442 -2.92 -27.51 9.07
C ARG A 442 -2.43 -26.29 9.87
N TRP A 443 -1.18 -25.89 9.72
CA TRP A 443 -0.65 -24.67 10.34
C TRP A 443 -1.48 -23.43 9.97
N TRP A 444 -1.98 -23.39 8.73
CA TRP A 444 -2.80 -22.29 8.24
C TRP A 444 -4.15 -22.19 8.98
N ASP A 445 -4.74 -23.34 9.35
CA ASP A 445 -6.00 -23.38 10.10
C ASP A 445 -5.85 -22.65 11.45
N LEU A 446 -4.72 -22.86 12.14
CA LEU A 446 -4.40 -22.19 13.40
C LEU A 446 -4.10 -20.71 13.18
N VAL A 447 -3.25 -20.41 12.20
CA VAL A 447 -2.81 -19.02 11.95
C VAL A 447 -4.01 -18.16 11.55
N LEU A 448 -4.84 -18.60 10.61
CA LEU A 448 -5.99 -17.83 10.18
C LEU A 448 -7.10 -17.76 11.26
N GLY A 449 -7.33 -18.85 12.00
CA GLY A 449 -8.42 -18.91 12.97
C GLY A 449 -8.10 -18.22 14.30
N VAL A 450 -6.83 -18.08 14.66
CA VAL A 450 -6.40 -17.57 15.98
C VAL A 450 -5.39 -16.44 15.84
N VAL A 451 -4.27 -16.65 15.12
CA VAL A 451 -3.15 -15.69 15.10
C VAL A 451 -3.55 -14.39 14.41
N VAL A 452 -4.08 -14.44 13.20
CA VAL A 452 -4.50 -13.25 12.45
C VAL A 452 -5.55 -12.41 13.20
N PRO A 453 -6.63 -12.97 13.79
CA PRO A 453 -7.54 -12.20 14.63
C PRO A 453 -6.86 -11.56 15.84
N LEU A 454 -5.95 -12.28 16.49
CA LEU A 454 -5.20 -11.75 17.64
C LEU A 454 -4.28 -10.59 17.22
N GLU A 455 -3.55 -10.74 16.12
CA GLU A 455 -2.69 -9.69 15.54
C GLU A 455 -3.49 -8.44 15.20
N ALA A 456 -4.66 -8.58 14.55
CA ALA A 456 -5.52 -7.46 14.24
C ALA A 456 -6.00 -6.72 15.50
N LEU A 457 -6.40 -7.45 16.54
CA LEU A 457 -6.84 -6.87 17.82
C LEU A 457 -5.69 -6.19 18.57
N VAL A 458 -4.51 -6.81 18.60
CA VAL A 458 -3.31 -6.22 19.23
C VAL A 458 -2.92 -4.94 18.51
N LEU A 459 -2.91 -4.93 17.16
CA LEU A 459 -2.62 -3.73 16.38
C LEU A 459 -3.62 -2.60 16.65
N LEU A 460 -4.92 -2.90 16.66
CA LEU A 460 -5.94 -1.90 16.96
C LEU A 460 -5.78 -1.34 18.36
N ALA A 461 -5.54 -2.20 19.36
CA ALA A 461 -5.30 -1.78 20.74
C ALA A 461 -4.05 -0.89 20.85
N TRP A 462 -2.97 -1.26 20.16
CA TRP A 462 -1.75 -0.46 20.11
C TRP A 462 -1.96 0.92 19.48
N TRP A 463 -2.66 0.99 18.35
CA TRP A 463 -2.99 2.25 17.69
C TRP A 463 -3.80 3.17 18.61
N PHE A 464 -4.82 2.64 19.28
CA PHE A 464 -5.57 3.41 20.27
C PHE A 464 -4.69 3.91 21.43
N TYR A 465 -3.78 3.07 21.91
CA TYR A 465 -2.85 3.43 22.97
C TYR A 465 -1.89 4.55 22.53
N GLN A 466 -1.28 4.44 21.34
CA GLN A 466 -0.37 5.46 20.81
C GLN A 466 -1.05 6.82 20.63
N VAL A 467 -2.21 6.83 19.99
CA VAL A 467 -2.93 8.06 19.70
C VAL A 467 -3.39 8.75 21.00
N ARG A 468 -3.86 7.97 21.98
CA ARG A 468 -4.19 8.50 23.30
C ARG A 468 -2.95 9.07 24.00
N GLY A 469 -1.82 8.39 23.92
CA GLY A 469 -0.57 8.83 24.54
C GLY A 469 -0.02 10.12 23.95
N ALA A 470 -0.26 10.36 22.65
CA ALA A 470 0.18 11.57 21.96
C ALA A 470 -0.64 12.82 22.34
N ASP A 471 -1.93 12.68 22.65
CA ASP A 471 -2.81 13.80 23.05
C ASP A 471 -3.87 13.33 24.05
N LEU A 472 -3.53 13.35 25.34
CA LEU A 472 -4.43 12.92 26.41
C LEU A 472 -5.70 13.79 26.54
N ALA A 473 -5.65 15.06 26.12
CA ALA A 473 -6.77 15.99 26.26
C ALA A 473 -7.74 15.94 25.08
N GLY A 474 -7.25 15.65 23.88
CA GLY A 474 -8.01 15.75 22.64
C GLY A 474 -8.15 14.46 21.83
N TRP A 475 -7.75 13.29 22.38
CA TRP A 475 -7.75 12.02 21.63
C TRP A 475 -9.12 11.55 21.12
N LEU A 476 -10.20 12.03 21.71
CA LEU A 476 -11.60 11.76 21.28
C LEU A 476 -12.25 12.92 20.50
N ASP A 477 -11.52 14.02 20.24
CA ASP A 477 -12.08 15.14 19.48
C ASP A 477 -12.23 14.75 17.98
N PRO A 478 -13.46 14.64 17.44
CA PRO A 478 -13.67 14.20 16.07
C PRO A 478 -13.19 15.21 15.02
N LEU A 479 -12.91 16.45 15.40
CA LEU A 479 -12.44 17.51 14.50
C LEU A 479 -10.91 17.62 14.44
N ARG A 480 -10.20 16.91 15.32
CA ARG A 480 -8.74 16.81 15.26
C ARG A 480 -8.31 15.73 14.28
N GLU A 481 -7.22 15.99 13.57
CA GLU A 481 -6.63 15.03 12.65
C GLU A 481 -5.93 13.88 13.38
N ALA A 482 -5.86 12.72 12.74
CA ALA A 482 -5.10 11.54 13.15
C ALA A 482 -5.34 11.12 14.61
N ASN A 483 -6.58 11.16 15.08
CA ASN A 483 -6.94 10.71 16.41
C ASN A 483 -8.11 9.70 16.42
N VAL A 484 -8.40 9.13 17.59
CA VAL A 484 -9.46 8.13 17.76
C VAL A 484 -10.84 8.72 17.50
N GLY A 485 -11.10 9.98 17.90
CA GLY A 485 -12.39 10.64 17.72
C GLY A 485 -12.78 10.75 16.24
N THR A 486 -11.88 11.26 15.38
CA THR A 486 -12.13 11.36 13.94
C THR A 486 -12.30 9.98 13.28
N MET A 487 -11.51 8.98 13.73
CA MET A 487 -11.61 7.61 13.22
C MET A 487 -12.96 6.97 13.58
N VAL A 488 -13.38 7.04 14.85
CA VAL A 488 -14.66 6.50 15.32
C VAL A 488 -15.83 7.19 14.62
N LEU A 489 -15.75 8.51 14.41
CA LEU A 489 -16.78 9.24 13.67
C LEU A 489 -16.88 8.74 12.22
N GLN A 490 -15.78 8.70 11.47
CA GLN A 490 -15.78 8.29 10.06
C GLN A 490 -16.19 6.83 9.90
N TRP A 491 -15.63 5.93 10.69
CA TRP A 491 -16.02 4.51 10.66
C TRP A 491 -17.46 4.30 11.11
N GLY A 492 -17.90 5.02 12.15
CA GLY A 492 -19.28 4.93 12.65
C GLY A 492 -20.31 5.34 11.59
N VAL A 493 -20.04 6.44 10.87
CA VAL A 493 -20.90 6.89 9.76
C VAL A 493 -20.93 5.85 8.65
N VAL A 494 -19.77 5.37 8.22
CA VAL A 494 -19.68 4.37 7.14
C VAL A 494 -20.35 3.07 7.54
N LEU A 495 -20.08 2.54 8.73
CA LEU A 495 -20.71 1.32 9.24
C LEU A 495 -22.22 1.47 9.35
N ALA A 496 -22.72 2.60 9.86
CA ALA A 496 -24.16 2.86 9.94
C ALA A 496 -24.81 2.83 8.55
N VAL A 497 -24.21 3.50 7.56
CA VAL A 497 -24.70 3.49 6.17
C VAL A 497 -24.68 2.07 5.59
N LEU A 498 -23.59 1.33 5.77
CA LEU A 498 -23.47 -0.03 5.24
C LEU A 498 -24.45 -1.00 5.90
N LEU A 499 -24.70 -0.87 7.20
CA LEU A 499 -25.69 -1.68 7.92
C LEU A 499 -27.10 -1.37 7.46
N LEU A 500 -27.45 -0.10 7.27
CA LEU A 500 -28.75 0.33 6.72
C LEU A 500 -28.96 -0.20 5.30
N LEU A 501 -27.94 -0.15 4.47
CA LEU A 501 -27.98 -0.62 3.09
C LEU A 501 -27.77 -2.13 2.94
N ASN A 502 -27.44 -2.87 4.00
CA ASN A 502 -27.03 -4.27 3.93
C ASN A 502 -28.04 -5.17 3.18
N ARG A 503 -29.33 -5.04 3.48
CA ARG A 503 -30.39 -5.83 2.82
C ARG A 503 -30.51 -5.50 1.33
N TRP A 504 -30.37 -4.22 0.98
CA TRP A 504 -30.41 -3.77 -0.41
C TRP A 504 -29.19 -4.29 -1.18
N LEU A 505 -27.99 -4.16 -0.61
CA LEU A 505 -26.76 -4.70 -1.19
C LEU A 505 -26.85 -6.21 -1.42
N ALA A 506 -27.32 -6.97 -0.42
CA ALA A 506 -27.47 -8.41 -0.52
C ALA A 506 -28.43 -8.84 -1.64
N ARG A 507 -29.62 -8.20 -1.73
CA ARG A 507 -30.60 -8.48 -2.77
C ARG A 507 -30.09 -8.12 -4.16
N ARG A 508 -29.50 -6.94 -4.31
CA ARG A 508 -29.02 -6.43 -5.59
C ARG A 508 -27.86 -7.27 -6.15
N THR A 509 -26.87 -7.56 -5.30
CA THR A 509 -25.72 -8.38 -5.67
C THR A 509 -26.12 -9.83 -5.92
N GLY A 510 -26.99 -10.42 -5.08
CA GLY A 510 -27.47 -11.77 -5.23
C GLY A 510 -28.25 -12.00 -6.52
N ALA A 511 -29.18 -11.11 -6.85
CA ALA A 511 -29.95 -11.17 -8.10
C ALA A 511 -29.04 -11.10 -9.34
N ASN A 512 -28.05 -10.25 -9.32
CA ASN A 512 -27.13 -10.10 -10.46
C ASN A 512 -26.13 -11.29 -10.59
N ILE A 513 -25.70 -11.87 -9.48
CA ILE A 513 -24.88 -13.09 -9.50
C ILE A 513 -25.68 -14.28 -10.06
N ALA A 514 -26.92 -14.46 -9.59
CA ALA A 514 -27.79 -15.54 -10.06
C ALA A 514 -28.10 -15.40 -11.58
N ALA A 515 -28.34 -14.19 -12.06
CA ALA A 515 -28.55 -13.92 -13.49
C ALA A 515 -27.35 -14.35 -14.34
N ARG A 516 -26.14 -14.00 -13.91
CA ARG A 516 -24.88 -14.40 -14.61
C ARG A 516 -24.64 -15.91 -14.60
N GLU A 517 -25.04 -16.62 -13.54
CA GLU A 517 -24.92 -18.07 -13.45
C GLU A 517 -25.93 -18.77 -14.36
N GLY A 518 -27.17 -18.27 -14.42
CA GLY A 518 -28.19 -18.77 -15.34
C GLY A 518 -27.79 -18.62 -16.81
N GLU A 519 -27.22 -17.47 -17.19
CA GLU A 519 -26.69 -17.24 -18.53
C GLU A 519 -25.51 -18.18 -18.89
N SER A 520 -24.70 -18.56 -17.91
CA SER A 520 -23.54 -19.45 -18.11
C SER A 520 -23.91 -20.93 -18.15
N ALA A 521 -25.06 -21.34 -17.62
CA ALA A 521 -25.56 -22.71 -17.62
C ALA A 521 -26.45 -23.03 -18.84
N GLY A 522 -27.00 -21.99 -19.51
CA GLY A 522 -27.88 -22.14 -20.67
C GLY A 522 -27.20 -21.97 -22.03
N GLY A 523 -25.89 -21.73 -22.09
CA GLY A 523 -25.08 -21.62 -23.31
C GLY A 523 -23.98 -22.65 -23.38
#